data_0f8ada7a8d5dbb3fea59f0e2957e67c9
#
_entry.id   0f8ada7a8d5dbb3fea59f0e2957e67c9
#
_cell.length_a   1.000
_cell.length_b   1.000
_cell.length_c   1.000
_cell.angle_alpha   90.00
_cell.angle_beta   90.00
_cell.angle_gamma   90.00
#
_symmetry.space_group_name_H-M   'P 1'
#
loop_
_entity.id
_entity.type
_entity.pdbx_description
1 polymer ?
#
loop_
_entity_poly.entity_id
_entity_poly.type
_entity_poly.pdbx_seq_one_letter_code
_entity_poly.pdbx_strand_id
1 'polypeptide(L)'
;ITSDEEGPSVNGTVKVCEALSARQEKFDFCIVGEPTSSKTLGDTIKNGRRGSLSGHLTVKGKQGHVAYPHLAVNPIHVLAPALQALTQAEWDNGNDYFPPTTFQISNLHSGTGATNVVPGTAQVMFNFRFSTESTPESLKQKVHAVLDQHGIEYDLVWTLSGQPFLTEEGALSRALCQAIKEETGVAAELSTTGGTSDGRFIAKMCPQVVEFGPINASIHQINEHID
;
A
#
# COMPACT_ATOMS: atom_id res chain seq x y z
N ILE A 1 -22.13 10.44 4.53
CA ILE A 1 -20.84 10.49 5.21
C ILE A 1 -20.52 9.07 5.64
N THR A 2 -19.35 8.57 5.25
CA THR A 2 -18.80 7.28 5.67
C THR A 2 -17.67 7.53 6.67
N SER A 3 -17.46 6.64 7.63
CA SER A 3 -16.50 6.82 8.72
C SER A 3 -15.57 5.61 8.92
N ASP A 4 -15.51 4.70 7.95
CA ASP A 4 -14.73 3.46 8.02
C ASP A 4 -13.40 3.54 7.26
N GLU A 5 -13.09 4.70 6.67
CA GLU A 5 -11.92 4.89 5.80
C GLU A 5 -10.61 4.70 6.57
N GLU A 6 -10.48 5.27 7.75
CA GLU A 6 -9.32 5.14 8.65
C GLU A 6 -9.27 3.81 9.41
N GLY A 7 -10.25 2.96 9.22
CA GLY A 7 -10.35 1.62 9.82
C GLY A 7 -10.15 0.51 8.77
N PRO A 8 -10.89 -0.61 8.91
CA PRO A 8 -10.79 -1.74 7.99
C PRO A 8 -11.36 -1.45 6.59
N SER A 9 -12.07 -0.34 6.37
CA SER A 9 -12.66 0.11 5.10
C SER A 9 -13.55 -0.94 4.41
N VAL A 10 -14.34 -1.67 5.20
CA VAL A 10 -15.21 -2.75 4.70
C VAL A 10 -16.71 -2.48 4.87
N ASN A 11 -17.08 -1.48 5.67
CA ASN A 11 -18.47 -1.16 6.02
C ASN A 11 -18.92 0.25 5.61
N GLY A 12 -17.98 1.09 5.13
CA GLY A 12 -18.23 2.47 4.70
C GLY A 12 -18.52 2.58 3.20
N THR A 13 -17.66 3.30 2.50
CA THR A 13 -17.79 3.64 1.08
C THR A 13 -17.97 2.42 0.18
N VAL A 14 -17.33 1.29 0.49
CA VAL A 14 -17.52 0.04 -0.27
C VAL A 14 -18.99 -0.39 -0.28
N LYS A 15 -19.72 -0.28 0.84
CA LYS A 15 -21.15 -0.63 0.92
C LYS A 15 -22.04 0.36 0.18
N VAL A 16 -21.66 1.63 0.18
CA VAL A 16 -22.34 2.64 -0.63
C VAL A 16 -22.18 2.32 -2.12
N CYS A 17 -20.96 2.00 -2.57
CA CYS A 17 -20.68 1.62 -3.95
C CYS A 17 -21.45 0.35 -4.36
N GLU A 18 -21.51 -0.68 -3.49
CA GLU A 18 -22.31 -1.89 -3.74
C GLU A 18 -23.80 -1.56 -3.91
N ALA A 19 -24.37 -0.71 -3.05
CA ALA A 19 -25.77 -0.33 -3.11
C ALA A 19 -26.09 0.52 -4.37
N LEU A 20 -25.20 1.43 -4.74
CA LEU A 20 -25.35 2.26 -5.95
C LEU A 20 -25.24 1.40 -7.22
N SER A 21 -24.30 0.46 -7.26
CA SER A 21 -24.15 -0.49 -8.36
C SER A 21 -25.39 -1.39 -8.51
N ALA A 22 -25.97 -1.86 -7.40
CA ALA A 22 -27.19 -2.67 -7.41
C ALA A 22 -28.39 -1.89 -7.98
N ARG A 23 -28.41 -0.57 -7.83
CA ARG A 23 -29.42 0.33 -8.42
C ARG A 23 -29.08 0.78 -9.83
N GLN A 24 -27.96 0.30 -10.40
CA GLN A 24 -27.45 0.70 -11.72
C GLN A 24 -27.21 2.22 -11.87
N GLU A 25 -26.90 2.89 -10.74
CA GLU A 25 -26.53 4.31 -10.75
C GLU A 25 -25.18 4.49 -11.46
N LYS A 26 -25.08 5.53 -12.27
CA LYS A 26 -23.87 5.89 -13.01
C LYS A 26 -23.44 7.28 -12.62
N PHE A 27 -22.14 7.46 -12.49
CA PHE A 27 -21.50 8.73 -12.19
C PHE A 27 -20.44 9.00 -13.24
N ASP A 28 -20.40 10.23 -13.75
CA ASP A 28 -19.37 10.67 -14.69
C ASP A 28 -18.14 11.16 -13.95
N PHE A 29 -18.32 11.79 -12.78
CA PHE A 29 -17.29 12.44 -11.99
C PHE A 29 -17.43 12.15 -10.50
N CYS A 30 -16.30 12.04 -9.84
CA CYS A 30 -16.24 11.96 -8.38
C CYS A 30 -15.02 12.73 -7.86
N ILE A 31 -15.23 13.59 -6.86
CA ILE A 31 -14.17 14.20 -6.07
C ILE A 31 -14.23 13.60 -4.68
N VAL A 32 -13.13 12.99 -4.23
CA VAL A 32 -12.98 12.46 -2.87
C VAL A 32 -12.26 13.52 -2.04
N GLY A 33 -12.83 13.87 -0.90
CA GLY A 33 -12.29 14.86 0.03
C GLY A 33 -11.15 14.24 0.86
N GLU A 34 -9.93 14.36 0.37
CA GLU A 34 -8.71 13.86 1.02
C GLU A 34 -7.70 14.99 1.20
N PRO A 35 -6.87 14.99 2.24
CA PRO A 35 -5.83 16.01 2.44
C PRO A 35 -4.67 15.79 1.46
N THR A 36 -4.83 16.25 0.23
CA THR A 36 -3.90 16.02 -0.87
C THR A 36 -2.87 17.13 -1.06
N SER A 37 -3.17 18.34 -0.63
CA SER A 37 -2.27 19.48 -0.79
C SER A 37 -1.03 19.33 0.10
N SER A 38 0.14 19.74 -0.41
CA SER A 38 1.43 19.52 0.24
C SER A 38 1.94 20.76 0.99
N LYS A 39 2.04 21.89 0.33
CA LYS A 39 2.57 23.15 0.89
C LYS A 39 1.57 24.29 0.80
N THR A 40 0.78 24.31 -0.25
CA THR A 40 -0.21 25.33 -0.52
C THR A 40 -1.49 24.65 -0.94
N LEU A 41 -2.63 25.14 -0.46
CA LEU A 41 -3.92 24.59 -0.84
C LEU A 41 -4.06 24.54 -2.37
N GLY A 42 -4.31 23.36 -2.90
CA GLY A 42 -4.49 23.13 -4.33
C GLY A 42 -3.22 22.82 -5.12
N ASP A 43 -2.05 22.75 -4.50
CA ASP A 43 -0.82 22.41 -5.23
C ASP A 43 -0.78 20.96 -5.74
N THR A 44 -1.59 20.08 -5.19
CA THR A 44 -1.61 18.67 -5.56
C THR A 44 -3.04 18.11 -5.62
N ILE A 45 -3.38 17.49 -6.73
CA ILE A 45 -4.59 16.68 -6.93
C ILE A 45 -4.13 15.22 -7.09
N LYS A 46 -4.77 14.28 -6.41
CA LYS A 46 -4.52 12.86 -6.66
C LYS A 46 -5.48 12.35 -7.73
N ASN A 47 -4.92 11.90 -8.84
CA ASN A 47 -5.67 11.29 -9.95
C ASN A 47 -5.49 9.77 -10.01
N GLY A 48 -4.92 9.18 -8.98
CA GLY A 48 -4.72 7.75 -8.82
C GLY A 48 -3.99 7.43 -7.53
N ARG A 49 -4.01 6.17 -7.16
CA ARG A 49 -3.30 5.66 -5.97
C ARG A 49 -2.64 4.34 -6.30
N ARG A 50 -1.49 4.12 -5.68
CA ARG A 50 -0.81 2.82 -5.74
C ARG A 50 -1.63 1.77 -4.99
N GLY A 51 -1.51 0.52 -5.42
CA GLY A 51 -2.01 -0.62 -4.68
C GLY A 51 -1.23 -0.86 -3.38
N SER A 52 -1.83 -1.60 -2.46
CA SER A 52 -1.21 -1.99 -1.19
C SER A 52 -1.45 -3.47 -0.92
N LEU A 53 -0.36 -4.24 -0.82
CA LEU A 53 -0.36 -5.67 -0.54
C LEU A 53 0.58 -5.96 0.63
N SER A 54 0.06 -6.50 1.72
CA SER A 54 0.85 -6.89 2.89
C SER A 54 1.07 -8.39 2.93
N GLY A 55 2.25 -8.81 3.42
CA GLY A 55 2.57 -10.18 3.74
C GLY A 55 2.95 -10.34 5.20
N HIS A 56 2.47 -11.41 5.82
CA HIS A 56 2.90 -11.87 7.14
C HIS A 56 3.55 -13.24 6.98
N LEU A 57 4.86 -13.27 6.97
CA LEU A 57 5.70 -14.44 6.78
C LEU A 57 6.12 -15.00 8.15
N THR A 58 5.91 -16.30 8.34
CA THR A 58 6.45 -17.06 9.47
C THR A 58 7.38 -18.14 8.94
N VAL A 59 8.68 -17.98 9.19
CA VAL A 59 9.70 -18.97 8.84
C VAL A 59 9.83 -19.98 9.95
N LYS A 60 9.80 -21.27 9.59
CA LYS A 60 9.90 -22.39 10.52
C LYS A 60 11.37 -22.79 10.70
N GLY A 61 11.75 -22.95 11.93
CA GLY A 61 13.03 -23.46 12.34
C GLY A 61 12.87 -24.61 13.35
N LYS A 62 13.97 -24.97 14.00
CA LYS A 62 13.97 -25.92 15.10
C LYS A 62 14.73 -25.31 16.25
N GLN A 63 14.03 -25.09 17.37
CA GLN A 63 14.64 -24.56 18.59
C GLN A 63 15.70 -25.51 19.14
N GLY A 64 16.77 -24.95 19.68
CA GLY A 64 17.84 -25.71 20.30
C GLY A 64 18.83 -24.84 21.06
N HIS A 65 19.81 -25.47 21.68
CA HIS A 65 20.88 -24.75 22.38
C HIS A 65 21.95 -24.29 21.38
N VAL A 66 22.40 -23.06 21.46
CA VAL A 66 23.38 -22.48 20.50
C VAL A 66 24.71 -23.25 20.43
N ALA A 67 25.09 -23.97 21.52
CA ALA A 67 26.29 -24.79 21.53
C ALA A 67 26.15 -26.12 20.73
N TYR A 68 24.91 -26.46 20.31
CA TYR A 68 24.64 -27.69 19.56
C TYR A 68 23.90 -27.36 18.26
N PRO A 69 24.50 -26.56 17.34
CA PRO A 69 23.81 -26.04 16.12
C PRO A 69 23.33 -27.17 15.19
N HIS A 70 23.96 -28.34 15.23
CA HIS A 70 23.58 -29.53 14.44
C HIS A 70 22.24 -30.17 14.88
N LEU A 71 21.73 -29.83 16.08
CA LEU A 71 20.42 -30.28 16.57
C LEU A 71 19.30 -29.27 16.37
N ALA A 72 19.64 -28.08 15.89
CA ALA A 72 18.71 -26.96 15.66
C ALA A 72 18.65 -26.57 14.18
N VAL A 73 17.63 -25.80 13.82
CA VAL A 73 17.55 -25.06 12.55
C VAL A 73 17.25 -23.61 12.90
N ASN A 74 18.22 -22.73 12.67
CA ASN A 74 18.07 -21.32 13.01
C ASN A 74 17.27 -20.58 11.91
N PRO A 75 16.01 -20.18 12.17
CA PRO A 75 15.18 -19.53 11.19
C PRO A 75 15.71 -18.14 10.78
N ILE A 76 16.48 -17.47 11.65
CA ILE A 76 17.12 -16.18 11.34
C ILE A 76 18.19 -16.38 10.28
N HIS A 77 19.04 -17.40 10.41
CA HIS A 77 20.11 -17.70 9.47
C HIS A 77 19.56 -18.13 8.09
N VAL A 78 18.48 -18.91 8.10
CA VAL A 78 17.81 -19.36 6.87
C VAL A 78 17.12 -18.18 6.16
N LEU A 79 16.51 -17.28 6.93
CA LEU A 79 15.76 -16.13 6.42
C LEU A 79 16.66 -15.01 5.87
N ALA A 80 17.80 -14.75 6.51
CA ALA A 80 18.64 -13.58 6.19
C ALA A 80 19.03 -13.44 4.70
N PRO A 81 19.48 -14.51 3.99
CA PRO A 81 19.77 -14.42 2.56
C PRO A 81 18.54 -14.10 1.71
N ALA A 82 17.38 -14.65 2.06
CA ALA A 82 16.13 -14.37 1.35
C ALA A 82 15.65 -12.92 1.57
N LEU A 83 15.79 -12.37 2.78
CA LEU A 83 15.51 -10.95 3.03
C LEU A 83 16.41 -10.05 2.19
N GLN A 84 17.69 -10.38 2.10
CA GLN A 84 18.61 -9.65 1.24
C GLN A 84 18.15 -9.67 -0.23
N ALA A 85 17.79 -10.84 -0.74
CA ALA A 85 17.30 -10.98 -2.11
C ALA A 85 15.99 -10.18 -2.32
N LEU A 86 15.03 -10.27 -1.40
CA LEU A 86 13.76 -9.54 -1.49
C LEU A 86 13.94 -8.03 -1.44
N THR A 87 14.86 -7.52 -0.61
CA THR A 87 15.10 -6.08 -0.46
C THR A 87 15.88 -5.48 -1.64
N GLN A 88 16.61 -6.30 -2.39
CA GLN A 88 17.37 -5.91 -3.57
C GLN A 88 16.62 -6.17 -4.87
N ALA A 89 15.49 -6.87 -4.82
CA ALA A 89 14.72 -7.19 -6.01
C ALA A 89 14.14 -5.94 -6.67
N GLU A 90 14.26 -5.87 -7.97
CA GLU A 90 13.52 -4.94 -8.81
C GLU A 90 12.13 -5.53 -9.09
N TRP A 91 11.09 -4.85 -8.61
CA TRP A 91 9.72 -5.34 -8.71
C TRP A 91 9.06 -4.97 -10.03
N ASP A 92 9.18 -3.69 -10.42
CA ASP A 92 8.90 -3.10 -11.73
C ASP A 92 9.61 -1.74 -11.84
N ASN A 93 9.50 -1.10 -12.99
CA ASN A 93 10.12 0.22 -13.26
C ASN A 93 9.14 1.39 -13.14
N GLY A 94 7.89 1.11 -12.74
CA GLY A 94 6.84 2.13 -12.80
C GLY A 94 6.48 2.51 -14.23
N ASN A 95 5.81 3.65 -14.38
CA ASN A 95 5.46 4.23 -15.67
C ASN A 95 5.32 5.76 -15.54
N ASP A 96 4.82 6.44 -16.57
CA ASP A 96 4.67 7.90 -16.59
C ASP A 96 3.80 8.45 -15.45
N TYR A 97 2.96 7.62 -14.85
CA TYR A 97 2.01 8.01 -13.79
C TYR A 97 2.40 7.48 -12.41
N PHE A 98 3.10 6.36 -12.34
CA PHE A 98 3.43 5.69 -11.08
C PHE A 98 4.93 5.50 -10.92
N PRO A 99 5.47 5.81 -9.73
CA PRO A 99 6.83 5.39 -9.40
C PRO A 99 6.93 3.86 -9.36
N PRO A 100 8.14 3.29 -9.42
CA PRO A 100 8.37 1.86 -9.28
C PRO A 100 7.71 1.29 -8.02
N THR A 101 7.27 0.04 -8.10
CA THR A 101 6.76 -0.71 -6.95
C THR A 101 7.83 -0.84 -5.87
N THR A 102 7.44 -0.57 -4.63
CA THR A 102 8.33 -0.63 -3.47
C THR A 102 7.97 -1.79 -2.55
N PHE A 103 9.00 -2.41 -1.97
CA PHE A 103 8.90 -3.44 -0.93
C PHE A 103 9.53 -2.91 0.36
N GLN A 104 8.80 -2.96 1.47
CA GLN A 104 9.29 -2.52 2.77
C GLN A 104 8.96 -3.53 3.85
N ILE A 105 9.98 -3.92 4.63
CA ILE A 105 9.80 -4.71 5.84
C ILE A 105 9.45 -3.75 6.98
N SER A 106 8.28 -3.95 7.58
CA SER A 106 7.80 -3.11 8.68
C SER A 106 8.10 -3.70 10.06
N ASN A 107 8.16 -5.03 10.17
CA ASN A 107 8.42 -5.71 11.43
C ASN A 107 9.22 -6.99 11.19
N LEU A 108 10.12 -7.28 12.14
CA LEU A 108 10.86 -8.54 12.20
C LEU A 108 10.99 -8.96 13.66
N HIS A 109 10.49 -10.15 13.98
CA HIS A 109 10.48 -10.69 15.33
C HIS A 109 11.01 -12.13 15.34
N SER A 110 11.92 -12.43 16.27
CA SER A 110 12.42 -13.78 16.52
C SER A 110 13.08 -13.87 17.88
N GLY A 111 13.12 -15.06 18.45
CA GLY A 111 13.76 -15.33 19.72
C GLY A 111 12.93 -14.99 20.95
N THR A 112 13.46 -15.38 22.11
CA THR A 112 12.85 -15.23 23.44
C THR A 112 13.60 -14.24 24.33
N GLY A 113 14.67 -13.61 23.81
CA GLY A 113 15.61 -12.78 24.58
C GLY A 113 16.74 -13.57 25.25
N ALA A 114 16.69 -14.92 25.27
CA ALA A 114 17.77 -15.73 25.81
C ALA A 114 18.94 -15.84 24.83
N THR A 115 20.16 -15.59 25.30
CA THR A 115 21.37 -15.57 24.46
C THR A 115 21.88 -16.95 24.05
N ASN A 116 21.44 -17.98 24.71
CA ASN A 116 21.88 -19.37 24.51
C ASN A 116 20.85 -20.26 23.79
N VAL A 117 19.77 -19.69 23.26
CA VAL A 117 18.68 -20.42 22.60
C VAL A 117 18.55 -19.99 21.12
N VAL A 118 18.66 -20.95 20.20
CA VAL A 118 18.24 -20.80 18.81
C VAL A 118 16.72 -20.78 18.77
N PRO A 119 16.06 -19.76 18.18
CA PRO A 119 14.60 -19.69 18.15
C PRO A 119 13.98 -20.77 17.25
N GLY A 120 12.71 -21.07 17.50
CA GLY A 120 11.95 -22.02 16.67
C GLY A 120 11.29 -21.39 15.45
N THR A 121 11.07 -20.05 15.47
CA THR A 121 10.43 -19.31 14.38
C THR A 121 11.03 -17.93 14.22
N ALA A 122 10.90 -17.36 13.01
CA ALA A 122 11.10 -15.95 12.74
C ALA A 122 9.90 -15.40 11.96
N GLN A 123 9.41 -14.23 12.36
CA GLN A 123 8.25 -13.58 11.75
C GLN A 123 8.65 -12.26 11.10
N VAL A 124 8.14 -12.03 9.91
CA VAL A 124 8.38 -10.80 9.13
C VAL A 124 7.05 -10.27 8.63
N MET A 125 6.79 -8.98 8.88
CA MET A 125 5.71 -8.27 8.23
C MET A 125 6.30 -7.31 7.20
N PHE A 126 5.74 -7.32 6.01
CA PHE A 126 6.17 -6.43 4.92
C PHE A 126 4.98 -5.93 4.12
N ASN A 127 5.20 -4.85 3.37
CA ASN A 127 4.19 -4.25 2.53
C ASN A 127 4.77 -3.86 1.17
N PHE A 128 3.99 -4.09 0.13
CA PHE A 128 4.17 -3.53 -1.19
C PHE A 128 3.30 -2.30 -1.38
N ARG A 129 3.88 -1.23 -1.92
CA ARG A 129 3.15 -0.17 -2.61
C ARG A 129 3.41 -0.33 -4.09
N PHE A 130 2.41 -0.80 -4.83
CA PHE A 130 2.63 -1.27 -6.19
C PHE A 130 1.91 -0.42 -7.23
N SER A 131 2.57 -0.31 -8.40
CA SER A 131 2.10 0.41 -9.57
C SER A 131 1.12 -0.43 -10.39
N THR A 132 0.60 0.13 -11.47
CA THR A 132 -0.21 -0.62 -12.44
C THR A 132 0.58 -1.63 -13.27
N GLU A 133 1.92 -1.58 -13.20
CA GLU A 133 2.82 -2.54 -13.88
C GLU A 133 2.92 -3.88 -13.14
N SER A 134 2.50 -3.92 -11.88
CA SER A 134 2.49 -5.13 -11.06
C SER A 134 1.06 -5.52 -10.67
N THR A 135 0.84 -6.82 -10.47
CA THR A 135 -0.40 -7.36 -9.90
C THR A 135 -0.13 -8.03 -8.56
N PRO A 136 -1.13 -8.16 -7.67
CA PRO A 136 -0.96 -8.93 -6.44
C PRO A 136 -0.42 -10.34 -6.71
N GLU A 137 -0.89 -10.98 -7.76
CA GLU A 137 -0.50 -12.34 -8.15
C GLU A 137 0.96 -12.40 -8.58
N SER A 138 1.43 -11.45 -9.41
CA SER A 138 2.83 -11.39 -9.86
C SER A 138 3.78 -11.14 -8.68
N LEU A 139 3.41 -10.25 -7.75
CA LEU A 139 4.19 -9.95 -6.55
C LEU A 139 4.29 -11.16 -5.63
N LYS A 140 3.17 -11.84 -5.38
CA LYS A 140 3.14 -13.08 -4.58
C LYS A 140 4.03 -14.15 -5.19
N GLN A 141 3.91 -14.39 -6.50
CA GLN A 141 4.74 -15.38 -7.22
C GLN A 141 6.23 -15.08 -7.09
N LYS A 142 6.65 -13.81 -7.26
CA LYS A 142 8.06 -13.42 -7.09
C LYS A 142 8.56 -13.66 -5.66
N VAL A 143 7.77 -13.33 -4.63
CA VAL A 143 8.14 -13.58 -3.23
C VAL A 143 8.27 -15.07 -2.97
N HIS A 144 7.27 -15.89 -3.36
CA HIS A 144 7.32 -17.34 -3.18
C HIS A 144 8.54 -17.93 -3.90
N ALA A 145 8.83 -17.51 -5.14
CA ALA A 145 10.00 -18.00 -5.87
C ALA A 145 11.32 -17.71 -5.14
N VAL A 146 11.48 -16.53 -4.52
CA VAL A 146 12.67 -16.22 -3.73
C VAL A 146 12.74 -17.09 -2.49
N LEU A 147 11.65 -17.28 -1.73
CA LEU A 147 11.64 -18.11 -0.53
C LEU A 147 11.93 -19.58 -0.85
N ASP A 148 11.33 -20.10 -1.92
CA ASP A 148 11.51 -21.48 -2.38
C ASP A 148 12.94 -21.73 -2.88
N GLN A 149 13.54 -20.77 -3.60
CA GLN A 149 14.95 -20.84 -4.04
C GLN A 149 15.91 -20.96 -2.87
N HIS A 150 15.58 -20.39 -1.72
CA HIS A 150 16.40 -20.48 -0.50
C HIS A 150 16.04 -21.69 0.38
N GLY A 151 15.13 -22.56 -0.08
CA GLY A 151 14.73 -23.79 0.63
C GLY A 151 14.08 -23.52 1.98
N ILE A 152 13.37 -22.42 2.12
CA ILE A 152 12.74 -22.00 3.38
C ILE A 152 11.43 -22.77 3.60
N GLU A 153 11.25 -23.32 4.78
CA GLU A 153 9.94 -23.81 5.24
C GLU A 153 9.19 -22.65 5.91
N TYR A 154 8.03 -22.28 5.37
CA TYR A 154 7.31 -21.11 5.83
C TYR A 154 5.79 -21.22 5.70
N ASP A 155 5.09 -20.38 6.46
CA ASP A 155 3.69 -19.99 6.22
C ASP A 155 3.67 -18.51 5.84
N LEU A 156 2.86 -18.14 4.85
CA LEU A 156 2.74 -16.76 4.38
C LEU A 156 1.28 -16.39 4.17
N VAL A 157 0.81 -15.43 4.93
CA VAL A 157 -0.54 -14.88 4.84
C VAL A 157 -0.49 -13.53 4.13
N TRP A 158 -1.36 -13.36 3.14
CA TRP A 158 -1.46 -12.15 2.34
C TRP A 158 -2.73 -11.35 2.64
N THR A 159 -2.58 -10.03 2.68
CA THR A 159 -3.70 -9.09 2.82
C THR A 159 -3.60 -8.03 1.73
N LEU A 160 -4.57 -8.02 0.81
CA LEU A 160 -4.72 -6.98 -0.20
C LEU A 160 -5.60 -5.86 0.35
N SER A 161 -5.02 -4.70 0.63
CA SER A 161 -5.78 -3.52 1.10
C SER A 161 -6.40 -2.74 -0.05
N GLY A 162 -5.80 -2.76 -1.24
CA GLY A 162 -6.36 -2.11 -2.42
C GLY A 162 -5.56 -2.38 -3.69
N GLN A 163 -6.27 -2.38 -4.82
CA GLN A 163 -5.68 -2.36 -6.16
C GLN A 163 -5.24 -0.93 -6.50
N PRO A 164 -4.25 -0.74 -7.36
CA PRO A 164 -3.96 0.56 -7.92
C PRO A 164 -5.12 1.03 -8.80
N PHE A 165 -5.34 2.33 -8.86
CA PHE A 165 -6.23 2.94 -9.85
C PHE A 165 -5.60 4.20 -10.42
N LEU A 166 -6.00 4.55 -11.63
CA LEU A 166 -5.59 5.76 -12.33
C LEU A 166 -6.81 6.34 -13.05
N THR A 167 -7.02 7.63 -12.87
CA THR A 167 -7.85 8.46 -13.74
C THR A 167 -6.92 9.25 -14.64
N GLU A 168 -6.93 8.97 -15.92
CA GLU A 168 -6.19 9.77 -16.90
C GLU A 168 -6.68 11.22 -16.90
N GLU A 169 -5.86 12.13 -17.40
CA GLU A 169 -6.24 13.53 -17.52
C GLU A 169 -7.52 13.67 -18.38
N GLY A 170 -8.57 14.21 -17.78
CA GLY A 170 -9.89 14.28 -18.37
C GLY A 170 -10.61 15.61 -18.11
N ALA A 171 -11.91 15.64 -18.34
CA ALA A 171 -12.72 16.82 -18.12
C ALA A 171 -12.71 17.26 -16.65
N LEU A 172 -12.81 16.32 -15.71
CA LEU A 172 -12.84 16.61 -14.27
C LEU A 172 -11.51 17.20 -13.79
N SER A 173 -10.38 16.53 -14.10
CA SER A 173 -9.06 17.00 -13.64
C SER A 173 -8.72 18.38 -14.21
N ARG A 174 -9.02 18.62 -15.50
CA ARG A 174 -8.81 19.95 -16.12
C ARG A 174 -9.68 21.02 -15.49
N ALA A 175 -10.96 20.74 -15.26
CA ALA A 175 -11.88 21.71 -14.63
C ALA A 175 -11.41 22.04 -13.20
N LEU A 176 -10.98 21.03 -12.43
CA LEU A 176 -10.49 21.26 -11.08
C LEU A 176 -9.17 22.05 -11.06
N CYS A 177 -8.21 21.71 -11.93
CA CYS A 177 -6.96 22.46 -12.07
C CYS A 177 -7.23 23.94 -12.44
N GLN A 178 -8.17 24.17 -13.35
CA GLN A 178 -8.56 25.53 -13.75
C GLN A 178 -9.20 26.30 -12.59
N ALA A 179 -10.15 25.70 -11.89
CA ALA A 179 -10.81 26.32 -10.73
C ALA A 179 -9.81 26.69 -9.62
N ILE A 180 -8.89 25.77 -9.29
CA ILE A 180 -7.82 26.02 -8.31
C ILE A 180 -6.97 27.22 -8.76
N LYS A 181 -6.57 27.26 -10.03
CA LYS A 181 -5.74 28.34 -10.55
C LYS A 181 -6.47 29.69 -10.52
N GLU A 182 -7.76 29.72 -10.83
CA GLU A 182 -8.58 30.93 -10.78
C GLU A 182 -8.78 31.45 -9.37
N GLU A 183 -9.03 30.56 -8.39
CA GLU A 183 -9.32 30.95 -7.01
C GLU A 183 -8.05 31.21 -6.17
N THR A 184 -6.97 30.48 -6.40
CA THR A 184 -5.77 30.53 -5.55
C THR A 184 -4.52 31.05 -6.28
N GLY A 185 -4.52 31.10 -7.59
CA GLY A 185 -3.34 31.40 -8.42
C GLY A 185 -2.35 30.22 -8.52
N VAL A 186 -2.62 29.10 -7.88
CA VAL A 186 -1.73 27.92 -7.82
C VAL A 186 -1.95 27.03 -9.04
N ALA A 187 -0.87 26.55 -9.65
CA ALA A 187 -0.91 25.51 -10.67
C ALA A 187 -0.86 24.13 -9.97
N ALA A 188 -1.97 23.39 -10.01
CA ALA A 188 -2.05 22.07 -9.42
C ALA A 188 -1.26 21.03 -10.22
N GLU A 189 -0.57 20.11 -9.52
CA GLU A 189 0.08 18.94 -10.08
C GLU A 189 -0.80 17.70 -9.89
N LEU A 190 -0.93 16.87 -10.94
CA LEU A 190 -1.55 15.54 -10.83
C LEU A 190 -0.53 14.54 -10.29
N SER A 191 -0.93 13.73 -9.32
CA SER A 191 -0.03 12.82 -8.63
C SER A 191 -0.73 11.54 -8.19
N THR A 192 0.00 10.42 -8.21
CA THR A 192 -0.45 9.10 -7.73
C THR A 192 0.23 8.68 -6.43
N THR A 193 1.08 9.53 -5.86
CA THR A 193 1.83 9.24 -4.63
C THR A 193 0.94 9.26 -3.38
N GLY A 194 1.46 8.73 -2.27
CA GLY A 194 0.79 8.72 -0.97
C GLY A 194 0.16 7.38 -0.60
N GLY A 195 -0.70 7.41 0.39
CA GLY A 195 -1.42 6.25 0.92
C GLY A 195 -2.55 5.77 -0.01
N THR A 196 -3.37 4.89 0.52
CA THR A 196 -4.60 4.46 -0.16
C THR A 196 -5.78 5.31 0.33
N SER A 197 -6.90 5.31 -0.39
CA SER A 197 -8.10 6.08 -0.04
C SER A 197 -9.36 5.35 -0.52
N ASP A 198 -10.52 5.87 -0.16
CA ASP A 198 -11.81 5.35 -0.63
C ASP A 198 -12.04 5.54 -2.14
N GLY A 199 -11.26 6.38 -2.80
CA GLY A 199 -11.25 6.53 -4.27
C GLY A 199 -11.10 5.20 -5.01
N ARG A 200 -10.37 4.22 -4.43
CA ARG A 200 -10.19 2.87 -4.98
C ARG A 200 -11.49 2.08 -5.16
N PHE A 201 -12.52 2.35 -4.37
CA PHE A 201 -13.81 1.70 -4.51
C PHE A 201 -14.64 2.37 -5.60
N ILE A 202 -14.63 3.70 -5.63
CA ILE A 202 -15.43 4.54 -6.55
C ILE A 202 -14.88 4.42 -7.97
N ALA A 203 -13.56 4.32 -8.15
CA ALA A 203 -12.92 4.16 -9.46
C ALA A 203 -13.36 2.91 -10.24
N LYS A 204 -14.02 1.94 -9.59
CA LYS A 204 -14.60 0.77 -10.24
C LYS A 204 -15.91 1.07 -10.97
N MET A 205 -16.57 2.18 -10.65
CA MET A 205 -17.90 2.53 -11.17
C MET A 205 -18.01 3.95 -11.73
N CYS A 206 -16.97 4.75 -11.55
CA CYS A 206 -16.89 6.13 -12.01
C CYS A 206 -15.63 6.31 -12.86
N PRO A 207 -15.73 6.79 -14.12
CA PRO A 207 -14.58 6.86 -15.03
C PRO A 207 -13.58 7.97 -14.67
N GLN A 208 -14.03 9.02 -13.98
CA GLN A 208 -13.15 10.10 -13.55
C GLN A 208 -13.29 10.32 -12.03
N VAL A 209 -12.29 9.87 -11.31
CA VAL A 209 -12.17 10.02 -9.85
C VAL A 209 -10.88 10.78 -9.55
N VAL A 210 -10.99 11.86 -8.83
CA VAL A 210 -9.85 12.61 -8.30
C VAL A 210 -10.02 12.82 -6.81
N GLU A 211 -8.91 13.03 -6.12
CA GLU A 211 -8.93 13.37 -4.71
C GLU A 211 -8.34 14.75 -4.52
N PHE A 212 -8.99 15.56 -3.73
CA PHE A 212 -8.61 16.94 -3.49
C PHE A 212 -9.07 17.41 -2.11
N GLY A 213 -8.20 18.15 -1.42
CA GLY A 213 -8.53 18.75 -0.14
C GLY A 213 -7.37 19.49 0.52
N PRO A 214 -7.44 19.69 1.84
CA PRO A 214 -6.54 20.55 2.58
C PRO A 214 -5.07 20.09 2.56
N ILE A 215 -4.22 20.89 3.18
CA ILE A 215 -2.80 20.58 3.37
C ILE A 215 -2.65 19.42 4.34
N ASN A 216 -1.76 18.48 3.99
CA ASN A 216 -1.55 17.24 4.73
C ASN A 216 -0.44 17.30 5.79
N ALA A 217 0.00 18.48 6.20
CA ALA A 217 1.17 18.67 7.05
C ALA A 217 1.05 17.99 8.44
N SER A 218 -0.17 17.86 8.97
CA SER A 218 -0.43 17.27 10.29
C SER A 218 -1.11 15.89 10.23
N ILE A 219 -1.22 15.29 9.04
CA ILE A 219 -1.91 14.00 8.85
C ILE A 219 -1.34 12.91 9.78
N HIS A 220 -2.23 12.22 10.51
CA HIS A 220 -1.93 11.17 11.51
C HIS A 220 -1.00 11.63 12.65
N GLN A 221 -0.81 12.92 12.86
CA GLN A 221 -0.06 13.45 14.00
C GLN A 221 -0.98 13.70 15.20
N ILE A 222 -0.37 13.74 16.39
CA ILE A 222 -1.08 14.22 17.59
C ILE A 222 -1.45 15.68 17.36
N ASN A 223 -2.72 16.05 17.60
CA ASN A 223 -3.30 17.36 17.29
C ASN A 223 -3.41 17.62 15.77
N GLU A 224 -3.77 16.62 15.00
CA GLU A 224 -4.11 16.80 13.59
C GLU A 224 -5.13 17.94 13.41
N HIS A 225 -4.86 18.85 12.48
CA HIS A 225 -5.66 20.06 12.25
C HIS A 225 -5.58 20.51 10.80
N ILE A 226 -6.49 21.39 10.43
CA ILE A 226 -6.52 22.11 9.17
C ILE A 226 -6.32 23.58 9.48
N ASP A 227 -5.39 24.23 8.79
CA ASP A 227 -5.13 25.69 8.87
C ASP A 227 -6.13 26.47 8.02
#